data_341c408cebdd1e254da120b6b45f30a6
#
_entry.id   341c408cebdd1e254da120b6b45f30a6
#
_cell.length_a   1.000
_cell.length_b   1.000
_cell.length_c   1.000
_cell.angle_alpha   90.00
_cell.angle_beta   90.00
_cell.angle_gamma   90.00
#
_symmetry.space_group_name_H-M   'P 1'
#
loop_
_entity.id
_entity.type
_entity.pdbx_description
1 polymer ?
#
loop_
_entity_poly.entity_id
_entity_poly.type
_entity_poly.pdbx_seq_one_letter_code
_entity_poly.pdbx_strand_id
1 'polypeptide(L)'
;AEDLVLEAEQCPRVDLQGYTGRERRDTPVSPVSTYNRPGYQLQLRQLIFDGFATQNDIKRLGYARAVRYFELLGTTDEIAYEAARAYLDVLRYRELANLAQENWAIHKETVDQIERRVKAGVGRRVDLEQAFGRLALAQSNWLTESSNLHDVSQRYQRIVGEAPLEALQAAPRFTDK
;
A
#
# COMPACT_ATOMS: atom_id res chain seq x y z
N ALA A 1 -1.26 16.30 17.21
CA ALA A 1 -2.55 16.72 17.79
C ALA A 1 -2.66 16.29 19.26
N GLU A 2 -2.25 15.05 19.60
CA GLU A 2 -2.29 14.54 20.99
C GLU A 2 -1.32 15.29 21.90
N ASP A 3 -0.12 15.66 21.41
CA ASP A 3 0.87 16.46 22.15
C ASP A 3 0.29 17.81 22.61
N LEU A 4 -0.49 18.47 21.75
CA LEU A 4 -1.13 19.75 22.05
C LEU A 4 -2.24 19.61 23.11
N VAL A 5 -2.92 18.47 23.15
CA VAL A 5 -3.96 18.20 24.16
C VAL A 5 -3.33 18.04 25.53
N LEU A 6 -2.22 17.31 25.67
CA LEU A 6 -1.51 17.13 26.92
C LEU A 6 -0.87 18.42 27.43
N GLU A 7 -0.32 19.25 26.54
CA GLU A 7 0.16 20.59 26.90
C GLU A 7 -0.99 21.48 27.39
N ALA A 8 -2.19 21.36 26.83
CA ALA A 8 -3.37 22.07 27.22
C ALA A 8 -3.88 21.68 28.64
N GLU A 9 -3.64 20.42 29.05
CA GLU A 9 -3.99 19.97 30.42
C GLU A 9 -3.20 20.68 31.54
N GLN A 10 -2.03 21.22 31.21
CA GLN A 10 -1.24 22.04 32.13
C GLN A 10 -1.72 23.50 32.20
N CYS A 11 -2.62 23.93 31.32
CA CYS A 11 -3.18 25.27 31.35
C CYS A 11 -4.26 25.40 32.40
N PRO A 12 -4.41 26.62 33.02
CA PRO A 12 -5.51 26.87 33.94
C PRO A 12 -6.86 26.76 33.22
N ARG A 13 -7.76 25.99 33.80
CA ARG A 13 -9.12 25.85 33.32
C ARG A 13 -10.06 26.73 34.14
N VAL A 14 -10.82 27.58 33.45
CA VAL A 14 -11.80 28.47 34.03
C VAL A 14 -13.19 28.02 33.57
N ASP A 15 -14.01 27.61 34.53
CA ASP A 15 -15.39 27.21 34.29
C ASP A 15 -16.33 28.25 34.95
N LEU A 16 -17.26 28.81 34.16
CA LEU A 16 -18.34 29.66 34.65
C LEU A 16 -19.67 28.92 34.54
N GLN A 17 -20.34 28.72 35.64
CA GLN A 17 -21.64 28.06 35.67
C GLN A 17 -22.69 29.02 36.26
N GLY A 18 -23.80 29.15 35.56
CA GLY A 18 -24.98 29.85 36.05
C GLY A 18 -26.11 28.84 36.30
N TYR A 19 -26.78 28.96 37.43
CA TYR A 19 -27.94 28.15 37.72
C TYR A 19 -29.09 28.99 38.26
N THR A 20 -30.30 28.56 37.96
CA THR A 20 -31.52 29.11 38.53
C THR A 20 -32.42 27.95 38.89
N GLY A 21 -33.02 28.05 40.06
CA GLY A 21 -33.90 27.01 40.58
C GLY A 21 -34.91 27.57 41.55
N ARG A 22 -35.99 26.85 41.79
CA ARG A 22 -36.97 27.10 42.82
C ARG A 22 -36.73 26.07 43.92
N GLU A 23 -36.36 26.56 45.12
CA GLU A 23 -36.13 25.73 46.29
C GLU A 23 -37.33 25.87 47.26
N ARG A 24 -37.85 24.72 47.69
CA ARG A 24 -38.84 24.62 48.74
C ARG A 24 -38.18 24.05 50.00
N ARG A 25 -38.18 24.84 51.06
CA ARG A 25 -37.65 24.42 52.33
C ARG A 25 -38.81 24.07 53.25
N ASP A 26 -38.84 22.87 53.74
CA ASP A 26 -39.79 22.36 54.70
C ASP A 26 -39.01 21.83 55.91
N THR A 27 -39.12 22.50 57.06
CA THR A 27 -38.39 22.10 58.25
C THR A 27 -39.37 22.05 59.43
N PRO A 28 -39.20 21.15 60.41
CA PRO A 28 -40.14 21.02 61.56
C PRO A 28 -40.28 22.29 62.42
N VAL A 29 -39.40 23.27 62.29
CA VAL A 29 -39.31 24.47 63.18
C VAL A 29 -39.68 25.73 62.38
N SER A 30 -39.83 25.71 61.08
CA SER A 30 -40.10 26.91 60.27
C SER A 30 -41.23 26.67 59.27
N PRO A 31 -42.07 27.65 58.96
CA PRO A 31 -43.10 27.50 57.95
C PRO A 31 -42.48 27.20 56.57
N VAL A 32 -43.18 26.42 55.79
CA VAL A 32 -42.75 26.08 54.39
C VAL A 32 -42.50 27.36 53.61
N SER A 33 -41.30 27.56 53.15
CA SER A 33 -40.93 28.72 52.34
C SER A 33 -40.47 28.24 50.95
N THR A 34 -40.92 28.92 49.89
CA THR A 34 -40.50 28.68 48.49
C THR A 34 -39.83 29.95 47.99
N TYR A 35 -38.62 29.84 47.54
CA TYR A 35 -37.86 30.96 46.99
C TYR A 35 -37.09 30.58 45.76
N ASN A 36 -36.80 31.55 44.87
CA ASN A 36 -35.94 31.38 43.73
C ASN A 36 -34.48 31.47 44.19
N ARG A 37 -33.67 30.53 43.75
CA ARG A 37 -32.24 30.48 44.06
C ARG A 37 -31.43 30.63 42.78
N PRO A 38 -31.23 31.84 42.25
CA PRO A 38 -30.24 32.07 41.22
C PRO A 38 -28.84 32.03 41.83
N GLY A 39 -27.90 31.53 41.09
CA GLY A 39 -26.50 31.54 41.52
C GLY A 39 -25.56 31.46 40.33
N TYR A 40 -24.37 31.94 40.55
CA TYR A 40 -23.26 31.87 39.63
C TYR A 40 -22.07 31.25 40.38
N GLN A 41 -21.36 30.39 39.67
CA GLN A 41 -20.15 29.77 40.20
C GLN A 41 -19.02 29.96 39.17
N LEU A 42 -17.94 30.58 39.62
CA LEU A 42 -16.70 30.67 38.87
C LEU A 42 -15.71 29.69 39.50
N GLN A 43 -15.23 28.74 38.74
CA GLN A 43 -14.26 27.74 39.18
C GLN A 43 -12.98 27.88 38.36
N LEU A 44 -11.86 28.13 39.06
CA LEU A 44 -10.52 28.05 38.47
C LEU A 44 -9.87 26.75 38.95
N ARG A 45 -9.42 25.94 37.99
CA ARG A 45 -8.68 24.73 38.28
C ARG A 45 -7.33 24.79 37.58
N GLN A 46 -6.26 24.65 38.34
CA GLN A 46 -4.90 24.63 37.87
C GLN A 46 -4.21 23.37 38.38
N LEU A 47 -3.68 22.54 37.49
CA LEU A 47 -2.81 21.46 37.86
C LEU A 47 -1.44 22.04 38.23
N ILE A 48 -1.03 21.90 39.49
CA ILE A 48 0.26 22.42 39.98
C ILE A 48 1.32 21.35 39.92
N PHE A 49 0.98 20.11 40.27
CA PHE A 49 1.91 18.99 40.30
C PHE A 49 1.14 17.66 40.17
N ASP A 50 1.59 16.78 39.29
CA ASP A 50 0.98 15.48 39.01
C ASP A 50 1.98 14.32 39.13
N GLY A 51 3.10 14.54 39.84
CA GLY A 51 4.15 13.53 39.96
C GLY A 51 4.93 13.26 38.64
N PHE A 52 5.02 14.27 37.76
CA PHE A 52 5.66 14.20 36.45
C PHE A 52 4.92 13.31 35.42
N ALA A 53 3.66 12.92 35.67
CA ALA A 53 2.89 12.08 34.76
C ALA A 53 2.73 12.76 33.41
N THR A 54 2.23 14.00 33.34
CA THR A 54 2.06 14.74 32.07
C THR A 54 3.39 14.93 31.34
N GLN A 55 4.47 15.27 32.04
CA GLN A 55 5.78 15.42 31.38
C GLN A 55 6.31 14.12 30.77
N ASN A 56 6.11 13.00 31.46
CA ASN A 56 6.52 11.70 30.95
C ASN A 56 5.64 11.24 29.79
N ASP A 57 4.34 11.58 29.81
CA ASP A 57 3.44 11.30 28.67
C ASP A 57 3.79 12.13 27.44
N ILE A 58 4.15 13.42 27.59
CA ILE A 58 4.66 14.24 26.49
C ILE A 58 5.92 13.61 25.87
N LYS A 59 6.87 13.17 26.73
CA LYS A 59 8.08 12.48 26.24
C LYS A 59 7.74 11.17 25.52
N ARG A 60 6.84 10.38 26.08
CA ARG A 60 6.36 9.13 25.49
C ARG A 60 5.77 9.36 24.09
N LEU A 61 4.92 10.39 23.93
CA LEU A 61 4.35 10.76 22.63
C LEU A 61 5.42 11.25 21.65
N GLY A 62 6.41 12.01 22.13
CA GLY A 62 7.56 12.44 21.33
C GLY A 62 8.34 11.24 20.77
N TYR A 63 8.61 10.22 21.59
CA TYR A 63 9.25 8.99 21.15
C TYR A 63 8.35 8.17 20.21
N ALA A 64 7.05 8.07 20.50
CA ALA A 64 6.11 7.40 19.63
C ALA A 64 6.04 8.05 18.24
N ARG A 65 6.10 9.38 18.15
CA ARG A 65 6.22 10.11 16.89
C ARG A 65 7.49 9.75 16.14
N ALA A 66 8.64 9.66 16.81
CA ALA A 66 9.89 9.26 16.20
C ALA A 66 9.81 7.83 15.65
N VAL A 67 9.21 6.89 16.39
CA VAL A 67 8.95 5.52 15.91
C VAL A 67 8.12 5.54 14.63
N ARG A 68 7.00 6.28 14.59
CA ARG A 68 6.15 6.39 13.40
C ARG A 68 6.88 6.98 12.19
N TYR A 69 7.79 7.92 12.44
CA TYR A 69 8.63 8.48 11.38
C TYR A 69 9.55 7.41 10.75
N PHE A 70 10.22 6.61 11.58
CA PHE A 70 11.06 5.53 11.07
C PHE A 70 10.27 4.38 10.42
N GLU A 71 9.08 4.07 10.94
CA GLU A 71 8.16 3.13 10.30
C GLU A 71 7.75 3.63 8.90
N LEU A 72 7.45 4.92 8.75
CA LEU A 72 7.15 5.53 7.46
C LEU A 72 8.32 5.40 6.47
N LEU A 73 9.55 5.69 6.93
CA LEU A 73 10.75 5.54 6.07
C LEU A 73 10.92 4.08 5.63
N GLY A 74 10.82 3.12 6.57
CA GLY A 74 10.95 1.70 6.25
C GLY A 74 9.89 1.22 5.25
N THR A 75 8.63 1.64 5.43
CA THR A 75 7.55 1.31 4.49
C THR A 75 7.79 1.95 3.11
N THR A 76 8.33 3.17 3.08
CA THR A 76 8.66 3.85 1.82
C THR A 76 9.75 3.09 1.06
N ASP A 77 10.80 2.65 1.75
CA ASP A 77 11.88 1.86 1.16
C ASP A 77 11.39 0.50 0.64
N GLU A 78 10.51 -0.17 1.39
CA GLU A 78 9.90 -1.43 0.97
C GLU A 78 9.04 -1.27 -0.30
N ILE A 79 8.18 -0.25 -0.34
CA ILE A 79 7.35 0.02 -1.53
C ILE A 79 8.24 0.40 -2.73
N ALA A 80 9.29 1.19 -2.53
CA ALA A 80 10.22 1.56 -3.58
C ALA A 80 10.94 0.33 -4.15
N TYR A 81 11.37 -0.59 -3.28
CA TYR A 81 11.97 -1.86 -3.68
C TYR A 81 10.98 -2.74 -4.47
N GLU A 82 9.75 -2.88 -3.99
CA GLU A 82 8.72 -3.64 -4.70
C GLU A 82 8.40 -3.04 -6.06
N ALA A 83 8.32 -1.71 -6.19
CA ALA A 83 8.09 -1.02 -7.44
C ALA A 83 9.24 -1.26 -8.44
N ALA A 84 10.49 -1.15 -7.99
CA ALA A 84 11.66 -1.43 -8.80
C ALA A 84 11.69 -2.89 -9.28
N ARG A 85 11.38 -3.84 -8.39
CA ARG A 85 11.28 -5.26 -8.74
C ARG A 85 10.17 -5.51 -9.77
N ALA A 86 8.98 -4.93 -9.58
CA ALA A 86 7.87 -5.08 -10.52
C ALA A 86 8.23 -4.49 -11.89
N TYR A 87 8.95 -3.38 -11.94
CA TYR A 87 9.45 -2.78 -13.19
C TYR A 87 10.40 -3.72 -13.95
N LEU A 88 11.37 -4.29 -13.23
CA LEU A 88 12.33 -5.23 -13.82
C LEU A 88 11.65 -6.53 -14.28
N ASP A 89 10.67 -7.01 -13.55
CA ASP A 89 9.87 -8.18 -13.95
C ASP A 89 9.12 -7.92 -15.27
N VAL A 90 8.50 -6.75 -15.45
CA VAL A 90 7.83 -6.38 -16.71
C VAL A 90 8.83 -6.35 -17.87
N LEU A 91 10.00 -5.75 -17.68
CA LEU A 91 11.05 -5.74 -18.70
C LEU A 91 11.47 -7.16 -19.11
N ARG A 92 11.74 -8.01 -18.13
CA ARG A 92 12.16 -9.39 -18.34
C ARG A 92 11.09 -10.19 -19.08
N TYR A 93 9.85 -10.14 -18.65
CA TYR A 93 8.78 -10.92 -19.27
C TYR A 93 8.36 -10.41 -20.64
N ARG A 94 8.55 -9.12 -20.95
CA ARG A 94 8.43 -8.62 -22.33
C ARG A 94 9.45 -9.27 -23.25
N GLU A 95 10.69 -9.33 -22.82
CA GLU A 95 11.75 -9.95 -23.59
C GLU A 95 11.49 -11.46 -23.78
N LEU A 96 11.09 -12.16 -22.71
CA LEU A 96 10.76 -13.59 -22.77
C LEU A 96 9.57 -13.86 -23.71
N ALA A 97 8.52 -13.04 -23.67
CA ALA A 97 7.36 -13.18 -24.55
C ALA A 97 7.75 -12.95 -26.02
N ASN A 98 8.60 -11.95 -26.30
CA ASN A 98 9.12 -11.69 -27.65
C ASN A 98 9.97 -12.87 -28.17
N LEU A 99 10.91 -13.37 -27.37
CA LEU A 99 11.74 -14.50 -27.69
C LEU A 99 10.92 -15.79 -27.94
N ALA A 100 9.90 -16.01 -27.11
CA ALA A 100 8.99 -17.14 -27.28
C ALA A 100 8.15 -17.01 -28.54
N GLN A 101 7.71 -15.80 -28.90
CA GLN A 101 7.02 -15.55 -30.19
C GLN A 101 7.91 -15.77 -31.38
N GLU A 102 9.14 -15.28 -31.36
CA GLU A 102 10.12 -15.51 -32.41
C GLU A 102 10.41 -17.02 -32.59
N ASN A 103 10.61 -17.74 -31.50
CA ASN A 103 10.82 -19.16 -31.48
C ASN A 103 9.63 -19.92 -32.11
N TRP A 104 8.39 -19.54 -31.75
CA TRP A 104 7.19 -20.10 -32.39
C TRP A 104 7.16 -19.82 -33.88
N ALA A 105 7.49 -18.61 -34.33
CA ALA A 105 7.53 -18.26 -35.77
C ALA A 105 8.55 -19.11 -36.55
N ILE A 106 9.76 -19.34 -36.00
CA ILE A 106 10.79 -20.18 -36.58
C ILE A 106 10.32 -21.63 -36.70
N HIS A 107 9.70 -22.19 -35.68
CA HIS A 107 9.15 -23.54 -35.73
C HIS A 107 8.02 -23.66 -36.72
N LYS A 108 7.17 -22.66 -36.90
CA LYS A 108 6.11 -22.60 -37.90
C LYS A 108 6.70 -22.66 -39.32
N GLU A 109 7.71 -21.83 -39.61
CA GLU A 109 8.40 -21.83 -40.88
C GLU A 109 9.07 -23.19 -41.15
N THR A 110 9.67 -23.79 -40.12
CA THR A 110 10.29 -25.13 -40.23
C THR A 110 9.27 -26.19 -40.59
N VAL A 111 8.08 -26.17 -39.96
CA VAL A 111 6.98 -27.09 -40.32
C VAL A 111 6.58 -26.91 -41.78
N ASP A 112 6.39 -25.66 -42.25
CA ASP A 112 6.01 -25.36 -43.63
C ASP A 112 7.06 -25.86 -44.64
N GLN A 113 8.34 -25.78 -44.29
CA GLN A 113 9.44 -26.30 -45.14
C GLN A 113 9.42 -27.82 -45.19
N ILE A 114 9.28 -28.50 -44.03
CA ILE A 114 9.24 -29.97 -43.98
C ILE A 114 8.00 -30.49 -44.69
N GLU A 115 6.84 -29.87 -44.54
CA GLU A 115 5.61 -30.25 -45.21
C GLU A 115 5.74 -30.18 -46.72
N ARG A 116 6.34 -29.11 -47.28
CA ARG A 116 6.63 -28.98 -48.70
C ARG A 116 7.53 -30.12 -49.22
N ARG A 117 8.56 -30.49 -48.44
CA ARG A 117 9.47 -31.60 -48.80
C ARG A 117 8.77 -32.96 -48.77
N VAL A 118 7.90 -33.19 -47.79
CA VAL A 118 7.09 -34.41 -47.69
C VAL A 118 6.12 -34.52 -48.88
N LYS A 119 5.42 -33.41 -49.22
CA LYS A 119 4.52 -33.34 -50.38
C LYS A 119 5.25 -33.59 -51.71
N ALA A 120 6.51 -33.17 -51.80
CA ALA A 120 7.37 -33.43 -52.97
C ALA A 120 7.98 -34.86 -52.99
N GLY A 121 7.67 -35.70 -52.01
CA GLY A 121 8.16 -37.07 -51.91
C GLY A 121 9.61 -37.24 -51.47
N VAL A 122 10.29 -36.16 -51.07
CA VAL A 122 11.70 -36.19 -50.65
C VAL A 122 11.88 -36.08 -49.13
N GLY A 123 10.77 -35.96 -48.35
CA GLY A 123 10.76 -35.90 -46.89
C GLY A 123 10.06 -37.08 -46.26
N ARG A 124 10.43 -37.42 -45.01
CA ARG A 124 9.77 -38.49 -44.25
C ARG A 124 8.59 -37.93 -43.46
N ARG A 125 7.47 -38.66 -43.44
CA ARG A 125 6.27 -38.25 -42.68
C ARG A 125 6.54 -38.17 -41.19
N VAL A 126 7.42 -39.02 -40.65
CA VAL A 126 7.81 -38.98 -39.21
C VAL A 126 8.45 -37.67 -38.85
N ASP A 127 9.28 -37.08 -39.72
CA ASP A 127 9.93 -35.79 -39.44
C ASP A 127 8.89 -34.65 -39.38
N LEU A 128 7.83 -34.74 -40.19
CA LEU A 128 6.72 -33.78 -40.15
C LEU A 128 5.93 -33.88 -38.84
N GLU A 129 5.61 -35.08 -38.39
CA GLU A 129 4.91 -35.28 -37.12
C GLU A 129 5.73 -34.78 -35.91
N GLN A 130 7.07 -34.98 -35.93
CA GLN A 130 7.95 -34.41 -34.91
C GLN A 130 7.99 -32.90 -34.99
N ALA A 131 8.00 -32.31 -36.17
CA ALA A 131 7.99 -30.85 -36.33
C ALA A 131 6.68 -30.24 -35.79
N PHE A 132 5.54 -30.88 -36.03
CA PHE A 132 4.27 -30.47 -35.43
C PHE A 132 4.29 -30.52 -33.90
N GLY A 133 4.86 -31.58 -33.32
CA GLY A 133 5.01 -31.68 -31.86
C GLY A 133 5.85 -30.53 -31.27
N ARG A 134 6.97 -30.17 -31.96
CA ARG A 134 7.82 -29.04 -31.55
C ARG A 134 7.11 -27.70 -31.73
N LEU A 135 6.34 -27.49 -32.78
CA LEU A 135 5.54 -26.30 -33.01
C LEU A 135 4.48 -26.13 -31.92
N ALA A 136 3.77 -27.19 -31.55
CA ALA A 136 2.78 -27.19 -30.48
C ALA A 136 3.41 -26.83 -29.16
N LEU A 137 4.62 -27.35 -28.84
CA LEU A 137 5.37 -26.99 -27.65
C LEU A 137 5.79 -25.50 -27.65
N ALA A 138 6.31 -25.01 -28.77
CA ALA A 138 6.70 -23.62 -28.94
C ALA A 138 5.48 -22.67 -28.76
N GLN A 139 4.32 -23.07 -29.30
CA GLN A 139 3.06 -22.31 -29.10
C GLN A 139 2.63 -22.29 -27.65
N SER A 140 2.69 -23.42 -26.96
CA SER A 140 2.37 -23.50 -25.53
C SER A 140 3.28 -22.58 -24.71
N ASN A 141 4.59 -22.60 -25.00
CA ASN A 141 5.55 -21.72 -24.33
C ASN A 141 5.24 -20.25 -24.58
N TRP A 142 4.94 -19.85 -25.81
CA TRP A 142 4.57 -18.45 -26.12
C TRP A 142 3.31 -18.01 -25.37
N LEU A 143 2.27 -18.85 -25.33
CA LEU A 143 1.04 -18.55 -24.58
C LEU A 143 1.33 -18.41 -23.08
N THR A 144 2.19 -19.28 -22.54
CA THR A 144 2.60 -19.21 -21.11
C THR A 144 3.33 -17.89 -20.83
N GLU A 145 4.33 -17.51 -21.65
CA GLU A 145 5.07 -16.27 -21.42
C GLU A 145 4.21 -15.02 -21.65
N SER A 146 3.24 -15.08 -22.56
CA SER A 146 2.27 -14.00 -22.74
C SER A 146 1.34 -13.84 -21.53
N SER A 147 0.92 -14.95 -20.92
CA SER A 147 0.14 -14.93 -19.68
C SER A 147 0.96 -14.38 -18.51
N ASN A 148 2.22 -14.84 -18.38
CA ASN A 148 3.14 -14.32 -17.36
C ASN A 148 3.36 -12.81 -17.48
N LEU A 149 3.53 -12.32 -18.73
CA LEU A 149 3.65 -10.88 -18.99
C LEU A 149 2.39 -10.11 -18.55
N HIS A 150 1.21 -10.67 -18.84
CA HIS A 150 -0.04 -10.06 -18.37
C HIS A 150 -0.07 -9.97 -16.83
N ASP A 151 0.25 -11.04 -16.13
CA ASP A 151 0.22 -11.11 -14.68
C ASP A 151 1.19 -10.11 -14.01
N VAL A 152 2.44 -10.05 -14.51
CA VAL A 152 3.42 -9.08 -13.97
C VAL A 152 3.04 -7.64 -14.31
N SER A 153 2.39 -7.39 -15.45
CA SER A 153 1.89 -6.05 -15.81
C SER A 153 0.76 -5.61 -14.88
N GLN A 154 -0.14 -6.52 -14.52
CA GLN A 154 -1.19 -6.25 -13.52
C GLN A 154 -0.62 -6.02 -12.11
N ARG A 155 0.43 -6.78 -11.74
CA ARG A 155 1.14 -6.55 -10.48
C ARG A 155 1.81 -5.20 -10.44
N TYR A 156 2.50 -4.80 -11.51
CA TYR A 156 3.10 -3.48 -11.65
C TYR A 156 2.06 -2.38 -11.47
N GLN A 157 0.93 -2.48 -12.17
CA GLN A 157 -0.15 -1.51 -12.07
C GLN A 157 -0.72 -1.37 -10.66
N ARG A 158 -0.80 -2.45 -9.89
CA ARG A 158 -1.26 -2.39 -8.48
C ARG A 158 -0.28 -1.65 -7.58
N ILE A 159 1.02 -1.79 -7.81
CA ILE A 159 2.07 -1.20 -6.97
C ILE A 159 2.29 0.26 -7.34
N VAL A 160 2.38 0.56 -8.64
CA VAL A 160 2.73 1.90 -9.16
C VAL A 160 1.49 2.78 -9.37
N GLY A 161 0.31 2.15 -9.57
CA GLY A 161 -0.95 2.85 -9.84
C GLY A 161 -1.26 3.07 -11.31
N GLU A 162 -0.28 2.89 -12.21
CA GLU A 162 -0.41 3.09 -13.66
C GLU A 162 0.05 1.86 -14.43
N ALA A 163 -0.53 1.66 -15.61
CA ALA A 163 -0.09 0.58 -16.51
C ALA A 163 1.34 0.83 -16.99
N PRO A 164 2.15 -0.23 -17.19
CA PRO A 164 3.51 -0.07 -17.69
C PRO A 164 3.50 0.51 -19.11
N LEU A 165 4.31 1.54 -19.35
CA LEU A 165 4.48 2.17 -20.65
C LEU A 165 4.96 1.16 -21.70
N GLU A 166 4.60 1.36 -22.96
CA GLU A 166 5.10 0.52 -24.07
C GLU A 166 6.62 0.58 -24.19
N ALA A 167 7.20 1.79 -24.11
CA ALA A 167 8.64 1.99 -24.13
C ALA A 167 9.17 2.18 -22.70
N LEU A 168 9.53 1.08 -22.03
CA LEU A 168 10.25 1.13 -20.75
C LEU A 168 11.75 1.32 -21.01
N GLN A 169 12.39 2.15 -20.16
CA GLN A 169 13.83 2.30 -20.20
C GLN A 169 14.52 1.00 -19.75
N ALA A 170 15.63 0.65 -20.42
CA ALA A 170 16.42 -0.49 -20.01
C ALA A 170 16.95 -0.30 -18.57
N ALA A 171 17.07 -1.40 -17.82
CA ALA A 171 17.68 -1.37 -16.51
C ALA A 171 19.09 -0.77 -16.55
N PRO A 172 19.46 0.12 -15.61
CA PRO A 172 20.81 0.64 -15.55
C PRO A 172 21.79 -0.51 -15.32
N ARG A 173 22.86 -0.55 -16.13
CA ARG A 173 23.95 -1.51 -15.91
C ARG A 173 24.79 -0.98 -14.76
N PHE A 174 24.80 -1.69 -13.65
CA PHE A 174 25.75 -1.43 -12.57
C PHE A 174 27.12 -1.89 -13.08
N THR A 175 27.99 -0.94 -13.40
CA THR A 175 29.41 -1.23 -13.59
C THR A 175 30.04 -1.26 -12.20
N ASP A 176 30.47 -2.45 -11.77
CA ASP A 176 31.32 -2.58 -10.60
C ASP A 176 32.56 -1.71 -10.83
N LYS A 177 32.72 -0.70 -9.98
CA LYS A 177 33.94 0.10 -9.89
C LYS A 177 34.84 -0.45 -8.81
#